data_7132688dbabb9919113c5d13fef47182
#
_entry.id   7132688dbabb9919113c5d13fef47182
#
_cell.length_a   1.000
_cell.length_b   1.000
_cell.length_c   1.000
_cell.angle_alpha   90.00
_cell.angle_beta   90.00
_cell.angle_gamma   90.00
#
_symmetry.space_group_name_H-M   'P 1'
#
loop_
_entity.id
_entity.type
_entity.pdbx_description
1 polymer ?
#
loop_
_entity_poly.entity_id
_entity_poly.type
_entity_poly.pdbx_seq_one_letter_code
_entity_poly.pdbx_strand_id
1 'polypeptide(L)'
;MKKVMLMAIALMASTMTFAGKSDALKAITKCKDYAEAAQLLQSSLGQLADNAEKAEAYNHLVDLAMSKVQNETGTIAENQLAVQMGQGKEKAYDTLGLANGICNAIEAAIECNKYDQLPDAKGKVKPRFAEKNAQRVWAVRPNLVNIGQQAAANGQEANVLKFWGAFIDSAEDPFFAAQNHDAEKEYIGQVAFFAGRYAWQAKEIDRANKYFEVAKRDPEQRAEAFNFQLYAMRNNLKTREDSVGYVNYLKQLYETEPENDMIIDGINGMYEGMKDKAAQTAFLDAHLAKYPNSFTALANKGLLAMNENNAEEGAKWLRKASEAKPDNAVVWTYLGVCLNVLAANATDNATGMKFFDEAIAAFDKAKELDPDRAQANWGYNRYQAYYGRYGEEDPKTKAAEADMK
;
A
#
# COMPACT_ATOMS: atom_id res chain seq x y z
N MET A 1 33.27 -27.59 35.83
CA MET A 1 33.05 -28.88 35.15
C MET A 1 31.55 -29.14 35.17
N LYS A 2 30.86 -28.75 34.11
CA LYS A 2 29.40 -29.03 33.96
C LYS A 2 29.28 -30.14 32.91
N LYS A 3 28.77 -31.28 33.34
CA LYS A 3 28.54 -32.45 32.50
C LYS A 3 27.37 -32.14 31.54
N VAL A 4 27.66 -32.12 30.24
CA VAL A 4 26.67 -32.13 29.18
C VAL A 4 26.23 -33.59 29.02
N MET A 5 24.97 -33.85 29.33
CA MET A 5 24.34 -35.17 29.13
C MET A 5 23.81 -35.20 27.70
N LEU A 6 24.55 -35.82 26.78
CA LEU A 6 24.05 -36.15 25.44
C LEU A 6 23.15 -37.41 25.59
N MET A 7 21.82 -37.18 25.43
CA MET A 7 20.90 -38.29 25.18
C MET A 7 20.96 -38.64 23.69
N ALA A 8 21.62 -39.76 23.39
CA ALA A 8 21.53 -40.40 22.08
C ALA A 8 20.14 -41.05 21.96
N ILE A 9 19.30 -40.50 21.09
CA ILE A 9 18.04 -41.15 20.71
C ILE A 9 18.36 -42.18 19.65
N ALA A 10 18.30 -43.44 20.05
CA ALA A 10 18.40 -44.57 19.14
C ALA A 10 17.18 -44.59 18.21
N LEU A 11 17.43 -44.47 16.90
CA LEU A 11 16.45 -44.78 15.85
C LEU A 11 16.12 -46.27 15.91
N MET A 12 15.05 -46.64 16.55
CA MET A 12 14.42 -47.93 16.29
C MET A 12 13.36 -47.74 15.21
N ALA A 13 13.68 -48.11 13.99
CA ALA A 13 12.72 -48.34 12.93
C ALA A 13 11.91 -49.61 13.28
N SER A 14 10.86 -49.46 14.09
CA SER A 14 9.86 -50.50 14.30
C SER A 14 8.74 -50.30 13.29
N THR A 15 8.64 -51.21 12.32
CA THR A 15 7.43 -51.39 11.51
C THR A 15 6.31 -51.85 12.40
N MET A 16 5.61 -50.88 13.05
CA MET A 16 4.39 -51.17 13.76
C MET A 16 3.19 -50.90 12.85
N THR A 17 2.46 -51.95 12.54
CA THR A 17 1.10 -51.85 12.01
C THR A 17 0.18 -51.35 13.17
N PHE A 18 0.04 -50.04 13.28
CA PHE A 18 -0.82 -49.47 14.30
C PHE A 18 -2.29 -49.55 13.87
N ALA A 19 -3.06 -50.36 14.61
CA ALA A 19 -4.52 -50.39 14.57
C ALA A 19 -5.18 -49.29 15.44
N GLY A 20 -4.42 -48.27 15.87
CA GLY A 20 -4.92 -47.19 16.73
C GLY A 20 -4.13 -45.89 16.58
N LYS A 21 -4.68 -44.77 17.07
CA LYS A 21 -4.02 -43.45 17.08
C LYS A 21 -2.73 -43.49 17.89
N SER A 22 -1.72 -42.76 17.44
CA SER A 22 -0.45 -42.57 18.16
C SER A 22 -0.68 -41.95 19.55
N ASP A 23 0.23 -42.16 20.47
CA ASP A 23 0.12 -41.57 21.81
C ASP A 23 0.31 -40.07 21.76
N ALA A 24 1.09 -39.55 20.79
CA ALA A 24 1.21 -38.15 20.52
C ALA A 24 -0.15 -37.51 20.13
N LEU A 25 -0.88 -38.13 19.19
CA LEU A 25 -2.18 -37.62 18.78
C LEU A 25 -3.18 -37.67 19.94
N LYS A 26 -3.20 -38.75 20.74
CA LYS A 26 -4.07 -38.86 21.92
C LYS A 26 -3.78 -37.79 22.96
N ALA A 27 -2.49 -37.42 23.16
CA ALA A 27 -2.09 -36.37 24.07
C ALA A 27 -2.58 -35.02 23.58
N ILE A 28 -2.32 -34.67 22.30
CA ILE A 28 -2.75 -33.43 21.70
C ILE A 28 -4.27 -33.25 21.75
N THR A 29 -5.02 -34.28 21.36
CA THR A 29 -6.50 -34.22 21.32
C THR A 29 -7.17 -34.20 22.68
N LYS A 30 -6.45 -34.47 23.77
CA LYS A 30 -6.93 -34.30 25.15
C LYS A 30 -6.79 -32.87 25.69
N CYS A 31 -5.90 -32.05 25.11
CA CYS A 31 -5.72 -30.67 25.53
C CYS A 31 -7.02 -29.88 25.26
N LYS A 32 -7.38 -29.03 26.21
CA LYS A 32 -8.54 -28.12 26.11
C LYS A 32 -8.17 -26.67 25.90
N ASP A 33 -6.88 -26.35 26.06
CA ASP A 33 -6.32 -25.05 25.81
C ASP A 33 -5.57 -25.06 24.47
N TYR A 34 -5.77 -24.00 23.67
CA TYR A 34 -5.16 -23.89 22.35
C TYR A 34 -3.64 -23.80 22.42
N ALA A 35 -3.09 -22.98 23.32
CA ALA A 35 -1.65 -22.74 23.40
C ALA A 35 -0.92 -24.02 23.83
N GLU A 36 -1.48 -24.74 24.80
CA GLU A 36 -0.96 -26.03 25.25
C GLU A 36 -0.97 -27.07 24.12
N ALA A 37 -2.11 -27.19 23.41
CA ALA A 37 -2.25 -28.11 22.28
C ALA A 37 -1.29 -27.77 21.13
N ALA A 38 -1.14 -26.48 20.80
CA ALA A 38 -0.23 -26.00 19.74
C ALA A 38 1.24 -26.28 20.08
N GLN A 39 1.65 -26.02 21.33
CA GLN A 39 3.00 -26.30 21.80
C GLN A 39 3.31 -27.80 21.76
N LEU A 40 2.35 -28.63 22.21
CA LEU A 40 2.50 -30.08 22.20
C LEU A 40 2.57 -30.61 20.76
N LEU A 41 1.71 -30.11 19.86
CA LEU A 41 1.76 -30.47 18.44
C LEU A 41 3.11 -30.10 17.82
N GLN A 42 3.61 -28.90 18.03
CA GLN A 42 4.88 -28.46 17.50
C GLN A 42 6.05 -29.37 17.95
N SER A 43 6.07 -29.75 19.23
CA SER A 43 7.12 -30.58 19.79
C SER A 43 7.03 -32.06 19.41
N SER A 44 5.86 -32.54 19.03
CA SER A 44 5.59 -33.95 18.74
C SER A 44 5.13 -34.23 17.30
N LEU A 45 5.23 -33.25 16.39
CA LEU A 45 4.79 -33.37 15.00
C LEU A 45 5.43 -34.56 14.26
N GLY A 46 6.72 -34.84 14.55
CA GLY A 46 7.46 -35.98 14.00
C GLY A 46 7.10 -37.33 14.61
N GLN A 47 6.31 -37.35 15.71
CA GLN A 47 5.87 -38.58 16.39
C GLN A 47 4.46 -39.00 15.97
N LEU A 48 3.77 -38.18 15.17
CA LEU A 48 2.49 -38.52 14.56
C LEU A 48 2.70 -39.56 13.46
N ALA A 49 1.84 -40.54 13.40
CA ALA A 49 2.05 -41.76 12.59
C ALA A 49 2.05 -41.48 11.09
N ASP A 50 1.19 -40.59 10.62
CA ASP A 50 1.06 -40.26 9.20
C ASP A 50 0.44 -38.86 8.97
N ASN A 51 0.19 -38.50 7.72
CA ASN A 51 -0.42 -37.22 7.37
C ASN A 51 -1.88 -37.11 7.86
N ALA A 52 -2.61 -38.21 7.96
CA ALA A 52 -3.96 -38.21 8.47
C ALA A 52 -4.02 -37.85 9.98
N GLU A 53 -3.05 -38.32 10.78
CA GLU A 53 -2.91 -37.90 12.17
C GLU A 53 -2.47 -36.44 12.32
N LYS A 54 -1.57 -35.96 11.44
CA LYS A 54 -1.17 -34.55 11.43
C LYS A 54 -2.37 -33.65 11.10
N ALA A 55 -3.16 -33.99 10.08
CA ALA A 55 -4.39 -33.27 9.76
C ALA A 55 -5.38 -33.26 10.94
N GLU A 56 -5.55 -34.41 11.63
CA GLU A 56 -6.43 -34.49 12.80
C GLU A 56 -5.94 -33.65 13.97
N ALA A 57 -4.63 -33.61 14.22
CA ALA A 57 -4.05 -32.77 15.26
C ALA A 57 -4.26 -31.28 14.99
N TYR A 58 -4.02 -30.82 13.74
CA TYR A 58 -4.31 -29.44 13.36
C TYR A 58 -5.81 -29.14 13.35
N ASN A 59 -6.67 -30.08 12.95
CA ASN A 59 -8.12 -29.89 13.08
C ASN A 59 -8.55 -29.70 14.53
N HIS A 60 -7.91 -30.40 15.47
CA HIS A 60 -8.17 -30.17 16.90
C HIS A 60 -7.83 -28.73 17.33
N LEU A 61 -6.73 -28.15 16.82
CA LEU A 61 -6.42 -26.74 17.04
C LEU A 61 -7.50 -25.82 16.45
N VAL A 62 -8.01 -26.12 15.24
CA VAL A 62 -9.14 -25.37 14.68
C VAL A 62 -10.35 -25.45 15.59
N ASP A 63 -10.66 -26.63 16.13
CA ASP A 63 -11.82 -26.82 17.03
C ASP A 63 -11.67 -26.00 18.33
N LEU A 64 -10.49 -25.99 18.94
CA LEU A 64 -10.21 -25.19 20.14
C LEU A 64 -10.31 -23.68 19.86
N ALA A 65 -9.69 -23.21 18.76
CA ALA A 65 -9.75 -21.82 18.37
C ALA A 65 -11.19 -21.37 18.07
N MET A 66 -11.94 -22.18 17.32
CA MET A 66 -13.35 -21.89 17.00
C MET A 66 -14.27 -21.95 18.22
N SER A 67 -13.96 -22.78 19.23
CA SER A 67 -14.71 -22.77 20.50
C SER A 67 -14.58 -21.42 21.22
N LYS A 68 -13.37 -20.84 21.29
CA LYS A 68 -13.16 -19.48 21.82
C LYS A 68 -13.95 -18.44 21.00
N VAL A 69 -13.86 -18.51 19.68
CA VAL A 69 -14.59 -17.59 18.78
C VAL A 69 -16.10 -17.68 19.00
N GLN A 70 -16.67 -18.88 19.08
CA GLN A 70 -18.10 -19.09 19.29
C GLN A 70 -18.59 -18.55 20.63
N ASN A 71 -17.80 -18.70 21.69
CA ASN A 71 -18.15 -18.16 23.01
C ASN A 71 -18.24 -16.63 22.98
N GLU A 72 -17.27 -15.96 22.36
CA GLU A 72 -17.24 -14.49 22.29
C GLU A 72 -18.32 -13.94 21.34
N THR A 73 -18.48 -14.55 20.15
CA THR A 73 -19.53 -14.13 19.20
C THR A 73 -20.94 -14.40 19.75
N GLY A 74 -21.12 -15.46 20.54
CA GLY A 74 -22.36 -15.72 21.25
C GLY A 74 -22.69 -14.60 22.25
N THR A 75 -21.70 -14.15 23.04
CA THR A 75 -21.85 -13.02 23.96
C THR A 75 -22.20 -11.73 23.23
N ILE A 76 -21.57 -11.47 22.09
CA ILE A 76 -21.88 -10.30 21.24
C ILE A 76 -23.35 -10.36 20.75
N ALA A 77 -23.79 -11.52 20.27
CA ALA A 77 -25.17 -11.70 19.81
C ALA A 77 -26.20 -11.51 20.94
N GLU A 78 -25.91 -12.03 22.14
CA GLU A 78 -26.74 -11.80 23.32
C GLU A 78 -26.82 -10.31 23.69
N ASN A 79 -25.70 -9.59 23.64
CA ASN A 79 -25.67 -8.15 23.89
C ASN A 79 -26.49 -7.37 22.87
N GLN A 80 -26.38 -7.70 21.59
CA GLN A 80 -27.18 -7.05 20.53
C GLN A 80 -28.69 -7.28 20.75
N LEU A 81 -29.09 -8.51 21.12
CA LEU A 81 -30.48 -8.80 21.42
C LEU A 81 -30.97 -8.04 22.66
N ALA A 82 -30.16 -7.97 23.73
CA ALA A 82 -30.50 -7.21 24.94
C ALA A 82 -30.72 -5.73 24.66
N VAL A 83 -29.88 -5.10 23.82
CA VAL A 83 -30.05 -3.71 23.38
C VAL A 83 -31.35 -3.53 22.60
N GLN A 84 -31.66 -4.43 21.64
CA GLN A 84 -32.89 -4.37 20.86
C GLN A 84 -34.16 -4.51 21.73
N MET A 85 -34.04 -5.29 22.81
CA MET A 85 -35.15 -5.52 23.77
C MET A 85 -35.25 -4.44 24.86
N GLY A 86 -34.38 -3.42 24.86
CA GLY A 86 -34.33 -2.37 25.90
C GLY A 86 -33.85 -2.88 27.27
N GLN A 87 -33.19 -4.02 27.32
CA GLN A 87 -32.63 -4.63 28.53
C GLN A 87 -31.16 -4.24 28.68
N GLY A 88 -30.85 -3.39 29.62
CA GLY A 88 -29.68 -2.54 29.60
C GLY A 88 -28.45 -2.97 30.38
N LYS A 89 -27.90 -4.18 30.32
CA LYS A 89 -26.48 -4.40 30.68
C LYS A 89 -25.83 -5.33 29.68
N GLU A 90 -24.87 -4.79 28.92
CA GLU A 90 -24.01 -5.58 28.07
C GLU A 90 -23.07 -6.45 28.91
N LYS A 91 -22.93 -7.72 28.55
CA LYS A 91 -21.92 -8.63 29.09
C LYS A 91 -20.55 -8.29 28.48
N ALA A 92 -19.52 -8.27 29.31
CA ALA A 92 -18.15 -8.12 28.82
C ALA A 92 -17.76 -9.35 27.96
N TYR A 93 -17.07 -9.11 26.86
CA TYR A 93 -16.48 -10.13 26.01
C TYR A 93 -15.01 -9.79 25.70
N ASP A 94 -14.22 -10.81 25.39
CA ASP A 94 -12.79 -10.69 25.14
C ASP A 94 -12.54 -10.42 23.65
N THR A 95 -12.56 -9.14 23.25
CA THR A 95 -12.31 -8.71 21.86
C THR A 95 -10.95 -9.19 21.33
N LEU A 96 -9.90 -9.12 22.17
CA LEU A 96 -8.56 -9.55 21.77
C LEU A 96 -8.49 -11.08 21.66
N GLY A 97 -9.13 -11.80 22.59
CA GLY A 97 -9.25 -13.25 22.53
C GLY A 97 -10.06 -13.72 21.32
N LEU A 98 -11.13 -13.02 20.97
CA LEU A 98 -11.88 -13.26 19.73
C LEU A 98 -11.00 -13.13 18.49
N ALA A 99 -10.30 -12.00 18.33
CA ALA A 99 -9.43 -11.77 17.17
C ALA A 99 -8.30 -12.81 17.10
N ASN A 100 -7.63 -13.08 18.22
CA ASN A 100 -6.58 -14.10 18.27
C ASN A 100 -7.14 -15.50 17.97
N GLY A 101 -8.33 -15.83 18.47
CA GLY A 101 -9.01 -17.08 18.14
C GLY A 101 -9.25 -17.22 16.63
N ILE A 102 -9.71 -16.17 15.96
CA ILE A 102 -9.92 -16.19 14.50
C ILE A 102 -8.57 -16.36 13.76
N CYS A 103 -7.53 -15.61 14.12
CA CYS A 103 -6.21 -15.77 13.52
C CYS A 103 -5.67 -17.21 13.69
N ASN A 104 -5.76 -17.74 14.90
CA ASN A 104 -5.35 -19.11 15.19
C ASN A 104 -6.15 -20.15 14.39
N ALA A 105 -7.46 -19.93 14.22
CA ALA A 105 -8.31 -20.81 13.41
C ALA A 105 -7.91 -20.79 11.93
N ILE A 106 -7.57 -19.60 11.38
CA ILE A 106 -7.08 -19.45 10.00
C ILE A 106 -5.78 -20.25 9.81
N GLU A 107 -4.78 -20.01 10.65
CA GLU A 107 -3.48 -20.68 10.56
C GLU A 107 -3.62 -22.20 10.71
N ALA A 108 -4.34 -22.65 11.73
CA ALA A 108 -4.54 -24.07 11.96
C ALA A 108 -5.33 -24.76 10.84
N ALA A 109 -6.30 -24.09 10.22
CA ALA A 109 -7.08 -24.62 9.12
C ALA A 109 -6.26 -24.77 7.85
N ILE A 110 -5.40 -23.80 7.52
CA ILE A 110 -4.48 -23.86 6.39
C ILE A 110 -3.47 -25.00 6.60
N GLU A 111 -2.87 -25.11 7.78
CA GLU A 111 -1.95 -26.21 8.09
C GLU A 111 -2.65 -27.58 8.09
N CYS A 112 -3.86 -27.66 8.63
CA CYS A 112 -4.69 -28.86 8.54
C CYS A 112 -4.88 -29.30 7.09
N ASN A 113 -5.27 -28.37 6.22
CA ASN A 113 -5.49 -28.65 4.79
C ASN A 113 -4.23 -29.16 4.09
N LYS A 114 -3.05 -28.60 4.40
CA LYS A 114 -1.78 -29.09 3.80
C LYS A 114 -1.61 -30.59 4.03
N TYR A 115 -1.86 -31.08 5.24
CA TYR A 115 -1.74 -32.51 5.56
C TYR A 115 -2.95 -33.33 5.09
N ASP A 116 -4.16 -32.75 5.12
CA ASP A 116 -5.40 -33.42 4.73
C ASP A 116 -5.44 -33.75 3.23
N GLN A 117 -4.69 -32.99 2.40
CA GLN A 117 -4.52 -33.23 0.97
C GLN A 117 -3.40 -34.21 0.63
N LEU A 118 -2.64 -34.69 1.62
CA LEU A 118 -1.53 -35.64 1.40
C LEU A 118 -2.00 -37.09 1.60
N PRO A 119 -1.31 -38.07 0.96
CA PRO A 119 -1.62 -39.48 1.16
C PRO A 119 -1.46 -39.92 2.63
N ASP A 120 -2.38 -40.76 3.09
CA ASP A 120 -2.28 -41.49 4.36
C ASP A 120 -1.20 -42.59 4.30
N ALA A 121 -1.00 -43.33 5.39
CA ALA A 121 -0.06 -44.45 5.45
C ALA A 121 -0.33 -45.57 4.40
N LYS A 122 -1.54 -45.60 3.81
CA LYS A 122 -1.93 -46.55 2.75
C LYS A 122 -1.84 -45.97 1.35
N GLY A 123 -1.25 -44.77 1.20
CA GLY A 123 -1.12 -44.04 -0.06
C GLY A 123 -2.41 -43.45 -0.61
N LYS A 124 -3.48 -43.31 0.23
CA LYS A 124 -4.77 -42.78 -0.19
C LYS A 124 -4.95 -41.34 0.26
N VAL A 125 -5.35 -40.48 -0.67
CA VAL A 125 -5.76 -39.09 -0.35
C VAL A 125 -7.26 -39.09 -0.05
N LYS A 126 -7.63 -38.70 1.15
CA LYS A 126 -9.02 -38.62 1.63
C LYS A 126 -9.20 -37.41 2.52
N PRO A 127 -9.39 -36.22 1.97
CA PRO A 127 -9.61 -35.01 2.75
C PRO A 127 -10.86 -35.17 3.64
N ARG A 128 -10.74 -34.86 4.92
CA ARG A 128 -11.82 -35.02 5.92
C ARG A 128 -12.28 -33.70 6.51
N PHE A 129 -11.40 -32.70 6.51
CA PHE A 129 -11.58 -31.48 7.29
C PHE A 129 -11.68 -30.23 6.44
N ALA A 130 -11.11 -30.25 5.21
CA ALA A 130 -10.90 -29.09 4.37
C ALA A 130 -12.17 -28.25 4.18
N GLU A 131 -13.24 -28.84 3.66
CA GLU A 131 -14.48 -28.11 3.35
C GLU A 131 -15.12 -27.47 4.59
N LYS A 132 -15.28 -28.27 5.66
CA LYS A 132 -15.88 -27.78 6.91
C LYS A 132 -15.04 -26.66 7.55
N ASN A 133 -13.72 -26.81 7.56
CA ASN A 133 -12.83 -25.81 8.12
C ASN A 133 -12.83 -24.52 7.28
N ALA A 134 -12.81 -24.64 5.96
CA ALA A 134 -12.90 -23.48 5.09
C ALA A 134 -14.18 -22.67 5.34
N GLN A 135 -15.34 -23.33 5.37
CA GLN A 135 -16.63 -22.67 5.59
C GLN A 135 -16.72 -21.96 6.95
N ARG A 136 -16.40 -22.69 8.05
CA ARG A 136 -16.56 -22.12 9.40
C ARG A 136 -15.55 -21.01 9.73
N VAL A 137 -14.34 -21.11 9.22
CA VAL A 137 -13.31 -20.07 9.42
C VAL A 137 -13.62 -18.86 8.56
N TRP A 138 -14.05 -19.08 7.30
CA TRP A 138 -14.45 -17.99 6.41
C TRP A 138 -15.55 -17.12 7.02
N ALA A 139 -16.55 -17.74 7.60
CA ALA A 139 -17.71 -17.04 8.19
C ALA A 139 -17.36 -16.08 9.34
N VAL A 140 -16.27 -16.30 10.05
CA VAL A 140 -15.88 -15.46 11.21
C VAL A 140 -14.80 -14.43 10.89
N ARG A 141 -14.06 -14.58 9.77
CA ARG A 141 -12.97 -13.67 9.34
C ARG A 141 -13.35 -12.19 9.31
N PRO A 142 -14.56 -11.78 8.83
CA PRO A 142 -14.91 -10.37 8.74
C PRO A 142 -14.86 -9.61 10.08
N ASN A 143 -14.97 -10.32 11.22
CA ASN A 143 -14.81 -9.69 12.54
C ASN A 143 -13.41 -9.05 12.72
N LEU A 144 -12.38 -9.57 12.04
CA LEU A 144 -11.02 -9.01 12.08
C LEU A 144 -10.94 -7.59 11.53
N VAL A 145 -11.83 -7.20 10.63
CA VAL A 145 -11.88 -5.84 10.06
C VAL A 145 -12.24 -4.83 11.14
N ASN A 146 -13.35 -5.05 11.84
CA ASN A 146 -13.83 -4.15 12.90
C ASN A 146 -12.88 -4.13 14.10
N ILE A 147 -12.32 -5.29 14.49
CA ILE A 147 -11.37 -5.37 15.61
C ILE A 147 -10.06 -4.69 15.25
N GLY A 148 -9.60 -4.81 13.99
CA GLY A 148 -8.45 -4.09 13.47
C GLY A 148 -8.67 -2.57 13.46
N GLN A 149 -9.87 -2.09 13.12
CA GLN A 149 -10.22 -0.67 13.20
C GLN A 149 -10.16 -0.15 14.65
N GLN A 150 -10.67 -0.93 15.62
CA GLN A 150 -10.56 -0.59 17.04
C GLN A 150 -9.11 -0.55 17.51
N ALA A 151 -8.29 -1.51 17.06
CA ALA A 151 -6.85 -1.52 17.33
C ALA A 151 -6.15 -0.28 16.76
N ALA A 152 -6.51 0.14 15.53
CA ALA A 152 -5.99 1.35 14.91
C ALA A 152 -6.38 2.61 15.70
N ALA A 153 -7.64 2.74 16.10
CA ALA A 153 -8.13 3.85 16.92
C ALA A 153 -7.43 3.95 18.28
N ASN A 154 -6.94 2.82 18.80
CA ASN A 154 -6.22 2.74 20.07
C ASN A 154 -4.67 2.78 19.91
N GLY A 155 -4.14 3.03 18.72
CA GLY A 155 -2.71 3.09 18.45
C GLY A 155 -1.97 1.74 18.58
N GLN A 156 -2.68 0.61 18.46
CA GLN A 156 -2.14 -0.74 18.61
C GLN A 156 -1.66 -1.30 17.26
N GLU A 157 -0.65 -0.69 16.67
CA GLU A 157 -0.19 -0.96 15.30
C GLU A 157 0.11 -2.45 15.03
N ALA A 158 0.76 -3.14 15.97
CA ALA A 158 1.06 -4.57 15.83
C ALA A 158 -0.22 -5.43 15.72
N ASN A 159 -1.28 -5.07 16.48
CA ASN A 159 -2.56 -5.74 16.40
C ASN A 159 -3.28 -5.43 15.09
N VAL A 160 -3.19 -4.19 14.58
CA VAL A 160 -3.71 -3.81 13.25
C VAL A 160 -3.10 -4.70 12.18
N LEU A 161 -1.77 -4.79 12.13
CA LEU A 161 -1.07 -5.62 11.14
C LEU A 161 -1.39 -7.11 11.30
N LYS A 162 -1.56 -7.59 12.52
CA LYS A 162 -1.93 -8.98 12.78
C LYS A 162 -3.35 -9.27 12.26
N PHE A 163 -4.34 -8.44 12.61
CA PHE A 163 -5.75 -8.76 12.35
C PHE A 163 -6.13 -8.45 10.89
N TRP A 164 -5.82 -7.26 10.38
CA TRP A 164 -6.06 -6.96 8.97
C TRP A 164 -5.21 -7.82 8.05
N GLY A 165 -3.94 -8.11 8.45
CA GLY A 165 -3.10 -9.02 7.70
C GLY A 165 -3.70 -10.41 7.60
N ALA A 166 -4.14 -11.01 8.71
CA ALA A 166 -4.79 -12.32 8.69
C ALA A 166 -6.07 -12.33 7.83
N PHE A 167 -6.84 -11.23 7.85
CA PHE A 167 -8.02 -11.07 7.00
C PHE A 167 -7.65 -11.06 5.51
N ILE A 168 -6.67 -10.23 5.11
CA ILE A 168 -6.26 -10.10 3.70
C ILE A 168 -5.54 -11.37 3.23
N ASP A 169 -4.57 -11.87 4.00
CA ASP A 169 -3.76 -13.03 3.63
C ASP A 169 -4.61 -14.27 3.44
N SER A 170 -5.65 -14.45 4.28
CA SER A 170 -6.57 -15.57 4.12
C SER A 170 -7.53 -15.42 2.92
N ALA A 171 -7.87 -14.20 2.49
CA ALA A 171 -8.63 -14.00 1.27
C ALA A 171 -7.84 -14.39 0.01
N GLU A 172 -6.51 -14.27 0.06
CA GLU A 172 -5.61 -14.63 -1.03
C GLU A 172 -5.12 -16.09 -0.95
N ASP A 173 -5.42 -16.81 0.13
CA ASP A 173 -4.95 -18.19 0.30
C ASP A 173 -5.79 -19.17 -0.53
N PRO A 174 -5.16 -20.07 -1.33
CA PRO A 174 -5.86 -21.05 -2.15
C PRO A 174 -6.83 -21.94 -1.38
N PHE A 175 -6.62 -22.14 -0.09
CA PHE A 175 -7.51 -22.92 0.76
C PHE A 175 -8.93 -22.33 0.82
N PHE A 176 -9.06 -21.01 0.73
CA PHE A 176 -10.33 -20.31 0.78
C PHE A 176 -10.87 -19.90 -0.61
N ALA A 177 -10.18 -20.25 -1.70
CA ALA A 177 -10.54 -19.80 -3.05
C ALA A 177 -11.97 -20.19 -3.48
N ALA A 178 -12.52 -21.27 -2.94
CA ALA A 178 -13.89 -21.71 -3.24
C ALA A 178 -14.97 -21.00 -2.41
N GLN A 179 -14.61 -20.14 -1.47
CA GLN A 179 -15.56 -19.40 -0.64
C GLN A 179 -16.15 -18.20 -1.41
N ASN A 180 -17.26 -17.66 -0.92
CA ASN A 180 -17.87 -16.47 -1.53
C ASN A 180 -17.10 -15.20 -1.13
N HIS A 181 -16.38 -14.61 -2.08
CA HIS A 181 -15.61 -13.37 -1.90
C HIS A 181 -16.42 -12.10 -2.24
N ASP A 182 -17.65 -12.22 -2.78
CA ASP A 182 -18.40 -11.07 -3.28
C ASP A 182 -18.72 -10.06 -2.17
N ALA A 183 -19.05 -10.52 -0.98
CA ALA A 183 -19.35 -9.65 0.16
C ALA A 183 -18.14 -8.84 0.65
N GLU A 184 -16.92 -9.25 0.33
CA GLU A 184 -15.68 -8.59 0.76
C GLU A 184 -15.15 -7.58 -0.27
N LYS A 185 -15.63 -7.67 -1.52
CA LYS A 185 -15.15 -6.79 -2.61
C LYS A 185 -15.35 -5.30 -2.33
N GLU A 186 -16.38 -4.94 -1.57
CA GLU A 186 -16.71 -3.55 -1.27
C GLU A 186 -15.74 -2.90 -0.27
N TYR A 187 -14.97 -3.68 0.50
CA TYR A 187 -14.13 -3.13 1.56
C TYR A 187 -12.72 -3.73 1.68
N ILE A 188 -12.45 -4.89 1.06
CA ILE A 188 -11.12 -5.52 1.16
C ILE A 188 -10.01 -4.63 0.60
N GLY A 189 -10.29 -3.88 -0.46
CA GLY A 189 -9.35 -2.92 -1.04
C GLY A 189 -8.97 -1.82 -0.07
N GLN A 190 -9.94 -1.24 0.62
CA GLN A 190 -9.72 -0.23 1.64
C GLN A 190 -8.93 -0.77 2.84
N VAL A 191 -9.30 -1.96 3.34
CA VAL A 191 -8.57 -2.61 4.44
C VAL A 191 -7.13 -2.89 4.03
N ALA A 192 -6.91 -3.37 2.80
CA ALA A 192 -5.57 -3.65 2.27
C ALA A 192 -4.75 -2.37 2.11
N PHE A 193 -5.35 -1.27 1.66
CA PHE A 193 -4.66 0.02 1.56
C PHE A 193 -4.13 0.49 2.92
N PHE A 194 -4.97 0.50 3.94
CA PHE A 194 -4.55 0.90 5.28
C PHE A 194 -3.55 -0.08 5.90
N ALA A 195 -3.76 -1.39 5.76
CA ALA A 195 -2.81 -2.39 6.22
C ALA A 195 -1.44 -2.24 5.55
N GLY A 196 -1.40 -1.92 4.25
CA GLY A 196 -0.18 -1.60 3.50
C GLY A 196 0.57 -0.41 4.09
N ARG A 197 -0.14 0.66 4.48
CA ARG A 197 0.46 1.81 5.14
C ARG A 197 1.08 1.46 6.50
N TYR A 198 0.37 0.68 7.33
CA TYR A 198 0.92 0.20 8.60
C TYR A 198 2.12 -0.71 8.42
N ALA A 199 2.10 -1.62 7.43
CA ALA A 199 3.23 -2.48 7.11
C ALA A 199 4.45 -1.67 6.65
N TRP A 200 4.23 -0.63 5.83
CA TRP A 200 5.29 0.28 5.42
C TRP A 200 5.89 1.04 6.62
N GLN A 201 5.07 1.57 7.53
CA GLN A 201 5.53 2.23 8.76
C GLN A 201 6.35 1.29 9.64
N ALA A 202 5.93 0.02 9.72
CA ALA A 202 6.66 -1.04 10.42
C ALA A 202 7.93 -1.52 9.67
N LYS A 203 8.22 -0.97 8.48
CA LYS A 203 9.35 -1.36 7.59
C LYS A 203 9.24 -2.79 7.04
N GLU A 204 8.05 -3.35 7.03
CA GLU A 204 7.72 -4.64 6.40
C GLU A 204 7.38 -4.42 4.91
N ILE A 205 8.39 -4.02 4.11
CA ILE A 205 8.19 -3.50 2.74
C ILE A 205 7.52 -4.51 1.81
N ASP A 206 7.94 -5.77 1.85
CA ASP A 206 7.35 -6.82 1.00
C ASP A 206 5.87 -7.03 1.32
N ARG A 207 5.52 -6.99 2.60
CA ARG A 207 4.15 -7.10 3.07
C ARG A 207 3.32 -5.89 2.68
N ALA A 208 3.88 -4.69 2.79
CA ALA A 208 3.25 -3.46 2.33
C ALA A 208 2.92 -3.53 0.84
N ASN A 209 3.89 -3.91 0.01
CA ASN A 209 3.71 -4.07 -1.43
C ASN A 209 2.62 -5.09 -1.76
N LYS A 210 2.62 -6.26 -1.09
CA LYS A 210 1.57 -7.28 -1.25
C LYS A 210 0.17 -6.68 -1.00
N TYR A 211 0.01 -5.90 0.06
CA TYR A 211 -1.28 -5.32 0.41
C TYR A 211 -1.70 -4.21 -0.55
N PHE A 212 -0.76 -3.38 -1.04
CA PHE A 212 -1.07 -2.41 -2.08
C PHE A 212 -1.51 -3.07 -3.39
N GLU A 213 -0.96 -4.25 -3.76
CA GLU A 213 -1.43 -5.00 -4.93
C GLU A 213 -2.90 -5.45 -4.76
N VAL A 214 -3.32 -5.85 -3.55
CA VAL A 214 -4.72 -6.14 -3.26
C VAL A 214 -5.58 -4.88 -3.34
N ALA A 215 -5.13 -3.79 -2.74
CA ALA A 215 -5.83 -2.51 -2.74
C ALA A 215 -6.05 -1.95 -4.15
N LYS A 216 -5.09 -2.10 -5.06
CA LYS A 216 -5.19 -1.64 -6.45
C LYS A 216 -6.28 -2.36 -7.28
N ARG A 217 -6.81 -3.47 -6.81
CA ARG A 217 -7.92 -4.17 -7.49
C ARG A 217 -9.26 -3.46 -7.26
N ASP A 218 -9.35 -2.66 -6.21
CA ASP A 218 -10.50 -1.81 -5.91
C ASP A 218 -10.41 -0.51 -6.71
N PRO A 219 -11.41 -0.20 -7.57
CA PRO A 219 -11.40 1.02 -8.38
C PRO A 219 -11.29 2.31 -7.57
N GLU A 220 -11.89 2.37 -6.36
CA GLU A 220 -11.86 3.55 -5.49
C GLU A 220 -10.50 3.74 -4.81
N GLN A 221 -9.80 2.65 -4.51
CA GLN A 221 -8.50 2.68 -3.84
C GLN A 221 -7.31 2.66 -4.81
N ARG A 222 -7.54 2.27 -6.06
CA ARG A 222 -6.47 2.00 -7.05
C ARG A 222 -5.47 3.12 -7.16
N ALA A 223 -5.94 4.34 -7.40
CA ALA A 223 -5.04 5.48 -7.63
C ALA A 223 -4.22 5.81 -6.37
N GLU A 224 -4.87 5.85 -5.20
CA GLU A 224 -4.20 6.17 -3.95
C GLU A 224 -3.22 5.07 -3.51
N ALA A 225 -3.60 3.80 -3.64
CA ALA A 225 -2.73 2.67 -3.34
C ALA A 225 -1.51 2.61 -4.28
N PHE A 226 -1.72 2.87 -5.56
CA PHE A 226 -0.63 2.94 -6.54
C PHE A 226 0.36 4.06 -6.20
N ASN A 227 -0.16 5.25 -5.92
CA ASN A 227 0.63 6.42 -5.56
C ASN A 227 1.46 6.18 -4.30
N PHE A 228 0.80 5.62 -3.28
CA PHE A 228 1.48 5.35 -2.02
C PHE A 228 2.53 4.23 -2.17
N GLN A 229 2.25 3.21 -2.98
CA GLN A 229 3.22 2.16 -3.29
C GLN A 229 4.48 2.74 -3.96
N LEU A 230 4.31 3.58 -4.99
CA LEU A 230 5.44 4.24 -5.65
C LEU A 230 6.22 5.13 -4.68
N TYR A 231 5.53 5.90 -3.84
CA TYR A 231 6.13 6.70 -2.79
C TYR A 231 6.92 5.83 -1.79
N ALA A 232 6.32 4.74 -1.30
CA ALA A 232 6.95 3.82 -0.35
C ALA A 232 8.21 3.15 -0.94
N MET A 233 8.14 2.71 -2.20
CA MET A 233 9.28 2.14 -2.92
C MET A 233 10.40 3.18 -3.07
N ARG A 234 10.09 4.39 -3.53
CA ARG A 234 11.06 5.47 -3.70
C ARG A 234 11.77 5.82 -2.39
N ASN A 235 11.05 5.93 -1.29
CA ASN A 235 11.63 6.26 0.03
C ASN A 235 12.50 5.14 0.62
N ASN A 236 12.43 3.94 0.09
CA ASN A 236 13.26 2.83 0.53
C ASN A 236 14.56 2.65 -0.28
N LEU A 237 14.77 3.45 -1.32
CA LEU A 237 15.98 3.42 -2.14
C LEU A 237 17.18 3.90 -1.31
N LYS A 238 18.25 3.13 -1.30
CA LYS A 238 19.47 3.42 -0.53
C LYS A 238 20.70 3.57 -1.41
N THR A 239 20.71 2.90 -2.55
CA THR A 239 21.85 2.84 -3.46
C THR A 239 21.46 3.33 -4.86
N ARG A 240 22.49 3.59 -5.69
CA ARG A 240 22.26 3.86 -7.11
C ARG A 240 21.66 2.64 -7.84
N GLU A 241 22.03 1.45 -7.43
CA GLU A 241 21.51 0.20 -7.99
C GLU A 241 20.01 0.05 -7.70
N ASP A 242 19.57 0.34 -6.47
CA ASP A 242 18.15 0.40 -6.11
C ASP A 242 17.41 1.40 -7.00
N SER A 243 18.01 2.58 -7.21
CA SER A 243 17.42 3.63 -8.06
C SER A 243 17.26 3.19 -9.51
N VAL A 244 18.27 2.50 -10.06
CA VAL A 244 18.19 1.92 -11.42
C VAL A 244 17.12 0.82 -11.47
N GLY A 245 17.07 -0.05 -10.47
CA GLY A 245 16.05 -1.09 -10.35
C GLY A 245 14.63 -0.49 -10.33
N TYR A 246 14.44 0.58 -9.56
CA TYR A 246 13.16 1.29 -9.49
C TYR A 246 12.76 1.96 -10.81
N VAL A 247 13.71 2.59 -11.51
CA VAL A 247 13.46 3.14 -12.86
C VAL A 247 13.05 2.03 -13.84
N ASN A 248 13.70 0.87 -13.79
CA ASN A 248 13.32 -0.26 -14.64
C ASN A 248 11.91 -0.77 -14.32
N TYR A 249 11.53 -0.81 -13.04
CA TYR A 249 10.16 -1.13 -12.63
C TYR A 249 9.15 -0.10 -13.17
N LEU A 250 9.42 1.20 -13.02
CA LEU A 250 8.57 2.26 -13.58
C LEU A 250 8.45 2.17 -15.10
N LYS A 251 9.52 1.78 -15.80
CA LYS A 251 9.47 1.56 -17.26
C LYS A 251 8.61 0.38 -17.65
N GLN A 252 8.60 -0.70 -16.86
CA GLN A 252 7.68 -1.82 -17.10
C GLN A 252 6.22 -1.40 -16.92
N LEU A 253 5.92 -0.58 -15.91
CA LEU A 253 4.59 0.00 -15.74
C LEU A 253 4.23 0.94 -16.91
N TYR A 254 5.19 1.73 -17.40
CA TYR A 254 4.99 2.61 -18.54
C TYR A 254 4.61 1.87 -19.84
N GLU A 255 5.06 0.62 -20.03
CA GLU A 255 4.66 -0.19 -21.19
C GLU A 255 3.14 -0.47 -21.21
N THR A 256 2.51 -0.56 -20.04
CA THR A 256 1.08 -0.85 -19.90
C THR A 256 0.23 0.40 -19.70
N GLU A 257 0.79 1.43 -19.08
CA GLU A 257 0.12 2.70 -18.76
C GLU A 257 0.95 3.92 -19.18
N PRO A 258 1.20 4.10 -20.50
CA PRO A 258 2.13 5.14 -20.98
C PRO A 258 1.65 6.57 -20.75
N GLU A 259 0.36 6.79 -20.55
CA GLU A 259 -0.22 8.12 -20.29
C GLU A 259 -0.45 8.40 -18.80
N ASN A 260 0.01 7.52 -17.91
CA ASN A 260 -0.09 7.73 -16.48
C ASN A 260 0.94 8.78 -16.02
N ASP A 261 0.45 9.96 -15.66
CA ASP A 261 1.25 11.11 -15.23
C ASP A 261 2.24 10.80 -14.11
N MET A 262 1.86 9.92 -13.17
CA MET A 262 2.73 9.57 -12.05
C MET A 262 3.91 8.71 -12.45
N ILE A 263 3.72 7.81 -13.41
CA ILE A 263 4.81 7.00 -13.95
C ILE A 263 5.78 7.90 -14.72
N ILE A 264 5.26 8.81 -15.55
CA ILE A 264 6.06 9.76 -16.32
C ILE A 264 6.89 10.64 -15.38
N ASP A 265 6.24 11.25 -14.39
CA ASP A 265 6.90 12.11 -13.40
C ASP A 265 7.88 11.32 -12.53
N GLY A 266 7.52 10.10 -12.15
CA GLY A 266 8.39 9.20 -11.40
C GLY A 266 9.68 8.87 -12.16
N ILE A 267 9.62 8.48 -13.43
CA ILE A 267 10.80 8.21 -14.27
C ILE A 267 11.65 9.48 -14.43
N ASN A 268 10.99 10.61 -14.74
CA ASN A 268 11.66 11.90 -14.88
C ASN A 268 12.40 12.30 -13.59
N GLY A 269 11.73 12.29 -12.45
CA GLY A 269 12.31 12.65 -11.15
C GLY A 269 13.42 11.71 -10.69
N MET A 270 13.36 10.42 -11.05
CA MET A 270 14.46 9.50 -10.78
C MET A 270 15.71 9.82 -11.60
N TYR A 271 15.58 10.13 -12.90
CA TYR A 271 16.72 10.54 -13.71
C TYR A 271 17.31 11.87 -13.22
N GLU A 272 16.45 12.83 -12.83
CA GLU A 272 16.90 14.09 -12.22
C GLU A 272 17.71 13.83 -10.93
N GLY A 273 17.20 13.02 -10.02
CA GLY A 273 17.88 12.64 -8.76
C GLY A 273 19.20 11.92 -8.98
N MET A 274 19.30 11.08 -10.00
CA MET A 274 20.54 10.41 -10.41
C MET A 274 21.49 11.33 -11.22
N LYS A 275 21.06 12.55 -11.56
CA LYS A 275 21.76 13.50 -12.43
C LYS A 275 22.04 12.92 -13.84
N ASP A 276 21.19 12.03 -14.31
CA ASP A 276 21.26 11.43 -15.65
C ASP A 276 20.40 12.21 -16.63
N LYS A 277 20.86 13.41 -16.93
CA LYS A 277 20.19 14.34 -17.85
C LYS A 277 19.98 13.75 -19.25
N ALA A 278 20.93 12.95 -19.73
CA ALA A 278 20.82 12.36 -21.07
C ALA A 278 19.64 11.38 -21.13
N ALA A 279 19.51 10.51 -20.14
CA ALA A 279 18.38 9.58 -20.05
C ALA A 279 17.05 10.32 -19.80
N GLN A 280 17.05 11.38 -18.97
CA GLN A 280 15.88 12.22 -18.71
C GLN A 280 15.36 12.86 -20.01
N THR A 281 16.25 13.53 -20.77
CA THR A 281 15.89 14.16 -22.04
C THR A 281 15.38 13.13 -23.06
N ALA A 282 16.10 12.02 -23.22
CA ALA A 282 15.72 10.98 -24.17
C ALA A 282 14.35 10.37 -23.86
N PHE A 283 14.04 10.15 -22.57
CA PHE A 283 12.74 9.64 -22.15
C PHE A 283 11.61 10.62 -22.47
N LEU A 284 11.75 11.89 -22.10
CA LEU A 284 10.74 12.91 -22.35
C LEU A 284 10.52 13.16 -23.86
N ASP A 285 11.60 13.16 -24.66
CA ASP A 285 11.51 13.31 -26.11
C ASP A 285 10.80 12.13 -26.77
N ALA A 286 11.13 10.89 -26.36
CA ALA A 286 10.49 9.69 -26.87
C ALA A 286 9.00 9.64 -26.49
N HIS A 287 8.67 10.10 -25.28
CA HIS A 287 7.27 10.18 -24.82
C HIS A 287 6.49 11.22 -25.64
N LEU A 288 7.01 12.45 -25.77
CA LEU A 288 6.36 13.53 -26.51
C LEU A 288 6.24 13.27 -28.01
N ALA A 289 7.12 12.44 -28.58
CA ALA A 289 6.99 11.99 -29.97
C ALA A 289 5.73 11.13 -30.19
N LYS A 290 5.28 10.39 -29.18
CA LYS A 290 4.06 9.57 -29.21
C LYS A 290 2.83 10.32 -28.69
N TYR A 291 3.02 11.12 -27.64
CA TYR A 291 1.99 11.84 -26.89
C TYR A 291 2.31 13.35 -26.83
N PRO A 292 2.16 14.08 -27.95
CA PRO A 292 2.65 15.47 -28.07
C PRO A 292 1.97 16.46 -27.13
N ASN A 293 0.80 16.13 -26.60
CA ASN A 293 0.03 16.95 -25.67
C ASN A 293 0.10 16.46 -24.23
N SER A 294 1.03 15.55 -23.87
CA SER A 294 1.22 15.10 -22.50
C SER A 294 1.64 16.27 -21.62
N PHE A 295 0.71 16.72 -20.77
CA PHE A 295 0.93 17.83 -19.86
C PHE A 295 2.17 17.62 -18.98
N THR A 296 2.27 16.48 -18.35
CA THR A 296 3.37 16.15 -17.42
C THR A 296 4.73 16.15 -18.15
N ALA A 297 4.81 15.58 -19.34
CA ALA A 297 6.06 15.58 -20.09
C ALA A 297 6.44 16.98 -20.61
N LEU A 298 5.46 17.79 -21.06
CA LEU A 298 5.68 19.17 -21.48
C LEU A 298 6.17 20.04 -20.30
N ALA A 299 5.52 19.91 -19.13
CA ALA A 299 5.92 20.64 -17.92
C ALA A 299 7.33 20.24 -17.47
N ASN A 300 7.65 18.96 -17.44
CA ASN A 300 8.97 18.45 -17.07
C ASN A 300 10.08 18.90 -18.06
N LYS A 301 9.79 18.97 -19.36
CA LYS A 301 10.72 19.55 -20.33
C LYS A 301 10.98 21.04 -20.06
N GLY A 302 9.93 21.77 -19.70
CA GLY A 302 10.06 23.19 -19.33
C GLY A 302 10.91 23.37 -18.07
N LEU A 303 10.67 22.60 -17.02
CA LEU A 303 11.44 22.65 -15.79
C LEU A 303 12.90 22.22 -16.00
N LEU A 304 13.15 21.20 -16.83
CA LEU A 304 14.49 20.78 -17.20
C LEU A 304 15.27 21.92 -17.88
N ALA A 305 14.66 22.62 -18.85
CA ALA A 305 15.25 23.75 -19.50
C ALA A 305 15.54 24.93 -18.55
N MET A 306 14.63 25.17 -17.58
CA MET A 306 14.87 26.18 -16.54
C MET A 306 16.06 25.83 -15.66
N ASN A 307 16.19 24.58 -15.24
CA ASN A 307 17.33 24.11 -14.46
C ASN A 307 18.66 24.23 -15.20
N GLU A 308 18.62 24.35 -16.54
CA GLU A 308 19.74 24.62 -17.43
C GLU A 308 19.99 26.12 -17.69
N ASN A 309 19.24 26.99 -17.02
CA ASN A 309 19.24 28.44 -17.28
C ASN A 309 18.83 28.79 -18.71
N ASN A 310 18.10 27.92 -19.42
CA ASN A 310 17.59 28.17 -20.77
C ASN A 310 16.13 28.63 -20.70
N ALA A 311 15.94 29.89 -20.38
CA ALA A 311 14.61 30.47 -20.22
C ALA A 311 13.78 30.47 -21.53
N GLU A 312 14.43 30.48 -22.69
CA GLU A 312 13.73 30.45 -23.99
C GLU A 312 13.08 29.08 -24.24
N GLU A 313 13.83 28.00 -24.12
CA GLU A 313 13.28 26.65 -24.23
C GLU A 313 12.30 26.37 -23.09
N GLY A 314 12.57 26.86 -21.85
CA GLY A 314 11.66 26.76 -20.73
C GLY A 314 10.30 27.40 -21.04
N ALA A 315 10.29 28.65 -21.49
CA ALA A 315 9.05 29.34 -21.86
C ALA A 315 8.30 28.62 -23.00
N LYS A 316 9.01 28.11 -24.00
CA LYS A 316 8.44 27.37 -25.12
C LYS A 316 7.68 26.12 -24.67
N TRP A 317 8.29 25.29 -23.79
CA TRP A 317 7.67 24.06 -23.32
C TRP A 317 6.54 24.31 -22.29
N LEU A 318 6.73 25.30 -21.39
CA LEU A 318 5.72 25.68 -20.41
C LEU A 318 4.49 26.32 -21.05
N ARG A 319 4.66 27.07 -22.17
CA ARG A 319 3.51 27.57 -22.93
C ARG A 319 2.68 26.41 -23.48
N LYS A 320 3.30 25.40 -24.08
CA LYS A 320 2.61 24.21 -24.55
C LYS A 320 1.93 23.45 -23.38
N ALA A 321 2.60 23.38 -22.23
CA ALA A 321 2.00 22.76 -21.03
C ALA A 321 0.77 23.54 -20.54
N SER A 322 0.81 24.89 -20.56
CA SER A 322 -0.34 25.72 -20.18
C SER A 322 -1.49 25.65 -21.18
N GLU A 323 -1.22 25.36 -22.46
CA GLU A 323 -2.25 25.07 -23.45
C GLU A 323 -2.89 23.69 -23.23
N ALA A 324 -2.08 22.68 -22.87
CA ALA A 324 -2.57 21.32 -22.58
C ALA A 324 -3.40 21.26 -21.30
N LYS A 325 -3.06 22.05 -20.27
CA LYS A 325 -3.78 22.14 -18.99
C LYS A 325 -3.86 23.59 -18.50
N PRO A 326 -4.85 24.36 -18.97
CA PRO A 326 -4.96 25.80 -18.69
C PRO A 326 -5.29 26.16 -17.24
N ASP A 327 -5.75 25.20 -16.44
CA ASP A 327 -6.17 25.37 -15.06
C ASP A 327 -5.05 25.07 -14.03
N ASN A 328 -3.80 24.94 -14.47
CA ASN A 328 -2.67 24.65 -13.59
C ASN A 328 -1.88 25.92 -13.23
N ALA A 329 -2.06 26.44 -12.03
CA ALA A 329 -1.40 27.63 -11.53
C ALA A 329 0.14 27.53 -11.50
N VAL A 330 0.68 26.33 -11.24
CA VAL A 330 2.11 26.08 -11.15
C VAL A 330 2.79 26.32 -12.50
N VAL A 331 2.21 25.80 -13.57
CA VAL A 331 2.78 25.98 -14.94
C VAL A 331 2.73 27.45 -15.37
N TRP A 332 1.63 28.15 -15.10
CA TRP A 332 1.56 29.58 -15.38
C TRP A 332 2.60 30.38 -14.58
N THR A 333 2.87 30.00 -13.33
CA THR A 333 3.91 30.64 -12.52
C THR A 333 5.29 30.43 -13.12
N TYR A 334 5.66 29.20 -13.49
CA TYR A 334 6.97 28.93 -14.08
C TYR A 334 7.13 29.55 -15.49
N LEU A 335 6.06 29.61 -16.29
CA LEU A 335 6.07 30.34 -17.55
C LEU A 335 6.37 31.83 -17.33
N GLY A 336 5.70 32.43 -16.35
CA GLY A 336 5.96 33.82 -15.96
C GLY A 336 7.39 34.07 -15.51
N VAL A 337 7.99 33.14 -14.76
CA VAL A 337 9.40 33.21 -14.34
C VAL A 337 10.33 33.19 -15.55
N CYS A 338 10.13 32.26 -16.49
CA CYS A 338 10.93 32.24 -17.72
C CYS A 338 10.81 33.56 -18.49
N LEU A 339 9.60 34.10 -18.62
CA LEU A 339 9.35 35.36 -19.34
C LEU A 339 10.00 36.58 -18.64
N ASN A 340 10.00 36.61 -17.29
CA ASN A 340 10.76 37.63 -16.54
C ASN A 340 12.26 37.57 -16.85
N VAL A 341 12.84 36.36 -16.91
CA VAL A 341 14.26 36.18 -17.25
C VAL A 341 14.54 36.64 -18.68
N LEU A 342 13.67 36.31 -19.63
CA LEU A 342 13.80 36.77 -21.02
C LEU A 342 13.68 38.29 -21.14
N ALA A 343 12.76 38.91 -20.39
CA ALA A 343 12.60 40.35 -20.34
C ALA A 343 13.86 41.05 -19.81
N ALA A 344 14.42 40.55 -18.70
CA ALA A 344 15.62 41.10 -18.09
C ALA A 344 16.87 40.96 -18.99
N ASN A 345 16.93 39.93 -19.83
CA ASN A 345 18.05 39.67 -20.74
C ASN A 345 17.82 40.17 -22.17
N ALA A 346 16.72 40.88 -22.44
CA ALA A 346 16.41 41.39 -23.77
C ALA A 346 17.42 42.44 -24.21
N THR A 347 17.86 42.37 -25.47
CA THR A 347 18.85 43.28 -26.04
C THR A 347 18.30 44.66 -26.37
N ASP A 348 16.99 44.78 -26.48
CA ASP A 348 16.30 46.05 -26.70
C ASP A 348 15.07 46.18 -25.80
N ASN A 349 14.71 47.42 -25.49
CA ASN A 349 13.65 47.73 -24.56
C ASN A 349 12.26 47.28 -25.04
N ALA A 350 11.98 47.33 -26.34
CA ALA A 350 10.69 46.95 -26.89
C ALA A 350 10.42 45.45 -26.70
N THR A 351 11.43 44.62 -26.98
CA THR A 351 11.39 43.17 -26.74
C THR A 351 11.27 42.86 -25.26
N GLY A 352 12.01 43.54 -24.37
CA GLY A 352 11.91 43.39 -22.92
C GLY A 352 10.52 43.69 -22.40
N MET A 353 9.93 44.83 -22.82
CA MET A 353 8.58 45.23 -22.44
C MET A 353 7.51 44.24 -22.89
N LYS A 354 7.67 43.63 -24.07
CA LYS A 354 6.77 42.60 -24.57
C LYS A 354 6.80 41.35 -23.69
N PHE A 355 7.99 40.88 -23.28
CA PHE A 355 8.13 39.75 -22.39
C PHE A 355 7.56 40.05 -20.99
N PHE A 356 7.71 41.26 -20.46
CA PHE A 356 7.04 41.65 -19.22
C PHE A 356 5.53 41.63 -19.35
N ASP A 357 4.95 42.10 -20.45
CA ASP A 357 3.49 42.04 -20.67
C ASP A 357 3.01 40.58 -20.70
N GLU A 358 3.73 39.66 -21.33
CA GLU A 358 3.44 38.24 -21.36
C GLU A 358 3.60 37.61 -19.95
N ALA A 359 4.64 37.99 -19.18
CA ALA A 359 4.87 37.53 -17.82
C ALA A 359 3.74 37.95 -16.86
N ILE A 360 3.32 39.22 -16.98
CA ILE A 360 2.17 39.73 -16.19
C ILE A 360 0.93 38.89 -16.48
N ALA A 361 0.62 38.63 -17.75
CA ALA A 361 -0.55 37.82 -18.11
C ALA A 361 -0.46 36.41 -17.54
N ALA A 362 0.72 35.78 -17.55
CA ALA A 362 0.93 34.46 -16.97
C ALA A 362 0.74 34.45 -15.43
N PHE A 363 1.30 35.44 -14.72
CA PHE A 363 1.15 35.53 -13.26
C PHE A 363 -0.26 35.95 -12.85
N ASP A 364 -0.94 36.80 -13.63
CA ASP A 364 -2.34 37.14 -13.37
C ASP A 364 -3.23 35.90 -13.49
N LYS A 365 -2.94 35.03 -14.46
CA LYS A 365 -3.62 33.73 -14.60
C LYS A 365 -3.29 32.80 -13.44
N ALA A 366 -2.05 32.73 -13.00
CA ALA A 366 -1.65 31.95 -11.82
C ALA A 366 -2.38 32.44 -10.56
N LYS A 367 -2.49 33.76 -10.35
CA LYS A 367 -3.24 34.38 -9.24
C LYS A 367 -4.73 34.07 -9.30
N GLU A 368 -5.33 34.10 -10.49
CA GLU A 368 -6.76 33.74 -10.66
C GLU A 368 -7.02 32.28 -10.23
N LEU A 369 -6.11 31.36 -10.58
CA LEU A 369 -6.25 29.93 -10.32
C LEU A 369 -5.88 29.53 -8.88
N ASP A 370 -4.97 30.26 -8.25
CA ASP A 370 -4.41 29.95 -6.92
C ASP A 370 -4.25 31.25 -6.10
N PRO A 371 -5.35 31.93 -5.73
CA PRO A 371 -5.30 33.25 -5.07
C PRO A 371 -4.59 33.20 -3.71
N ASP A 372 -4.67 32.08 -3.00
CA ASP A 372 -4.09 31.90 -1.69
C ASP A 372 -2.63 31.39 -1.74
N ARG A 373 -2.08 31.18 -2.94
CA ARG A 373 -0.72 30.65 -3.16
C ARG A 373 -0.47 29.28 -2.53
N ALA A 374 -1.51 28.45 -2.48
CA ALA A 374 -1.42 27.09 -1.91
C ALA A 374 -0.62 26.13 -2.78
N GLN A 375 -0.59 26.39 -4.11
CA GLN A 375 0.07 25.53 -5.10
C GLN A 375 1.37 26.12 -5.62
N ALA A 376 1.46 27.45 -5.80
CA ALA A 376 2.59 28.13 -6.40
C ALA A 376 2.85 29.52 -5.82
N ASN A 377 4.12 29.83 -5.57
CA ASN A 377 4.53 31.14 -5.06
C ASN A 377 4.76 32.14 -6.20
N TRP A 378 3.68 32.63 -6.78
CA TRP A 378 3.70 33.56 -7.90
C TRP A 378 3.89 35.03 -7.47
N GLY A 379 3.60 35.41 -6.20
CA GLY A 379 3.45 36.80 -5.78
C GLY A 379 4.66 37.69 -6.00
N TYR A 380 5.85 37.29 -5.50
CA TYR A 380 7.08 38.08 -5.69
C TYR A 380 7.47 38.22 -7.18
N ASN A 381 7.38 37.16 -7.96
CA ASN A 381 7.72 37.18 -9.38
C ASN A 381 6.73 38.03 -10.21
N ARG A 382 5.46 38.04 -9.80
CA ARG A 382 4.42 38.91 -10.35
C ARG A 382 4.78 40.37 -10.12
N TYR A 383 5.14 40.75 -8.89
CA TYR A 383 5.59 42.09 -8.57
C TYR A 383 6.78 42.51 -9.46
N GLN A 384 7.78 41.63 -9.63
CA GLN A 384 8.94 41.91 -10.48
C GLN A 384 8.54 42.19 -11.93
N ALA A 385 7.55 41.46 -12.47
CA ALA A 385 7.05 41.71 -13.81
C ALA A 385 6.41 43.10 -13.95
N TYR A 386 5.58 43.48 -13.00
CA TYR A 386 4.98 44.83 -12.97
C TYR A 386 6.01 45.92 -12.76
N TYR A 387 6.97 45.73 -11.87
CA TYR A 387 8.08 46.67 -11.66
C TYR A 387 8.92 46.86 -12.93
N GLY A 388 9.31 45.77 -13.57
CA GLY A 388 10.07 45.83 -14.82
C GLY A 388 9.32 46.51 -15.97
N ARG A 389 7.99 46.32 -16.00
CA ARG A 389 7.14 46.87 -17.07
C ARG A 389 6.77 48.34 -16.87
N TYR A 390 6.45 48.74 -15.66
CA TYR A 390 5.83 50.06 -15.38
C TYR A 390 6.68 50.95 -14.46
N GLY A 391 7.67 50.40 -13.78
CA GLY A 391 8.46 51.11 -12.78
C GLY A 391 7.80 51.11 -11.38
N GLU A 392 8.58 51.57 -10.39
CA GLU A 392 8.22 51.51 -8.95
C GLU A 392 6.98 52.32 -8.59
N GLU A 393 6.87 53.54 -9.16
CA GLU A 393 5.81 54.50 -8.78
C GLU A 393 4.47 54.24 -9.48
N ASP A 394 4.41 53.33 -10.41
CA ASP A 394 3.16 53.01 -11.11
C ASP A 394 2.13 52.39 -10.17
N PRO A 395 0.87 52.82 -10.20
CA PRO A 395 -0.20 52.27 -9.34
C PRO A 395 -0.38 50.75 -9.49
N LYS A 396 -0.13 50.15 -10.65
CA LYS A 396 -0.21 48.71 -10.89
C LYS A 396 0.90 47.97 -10.17
N THR A 397 2.10 48.55 -10.14
CA THR A 397 3.24 47.98 -9.39
C THR A 397 2.96 47.99 -7.90
N LYS A 398 2.47 49.14 -7.39
CA LYS A 398 2.09 49.24 -5.96
C LYS A 398 0.96 48.28 -5.56
N ALA A 399 0.00 48.05 -6.46
CA ALA A 399 -1.03 47.02 -6.25
C ALA A 399 -0.45 45.60 -6.26
N ALA A 400 0.55 45.30 -7.08
CA ALA A 400 1.22 44.00 -7.12
C ALA A 400 2.15 43.78 -5.92
N GLU A 401 2.64 44.83 -5.25
CA GLU A 401 3.47 44.75 -4.05
C GLU A 401 2.74 44.06 -2.89
N ALA A 402 1.41 44.20 -2.80
CA ALA A 402 0.61 43.54 -1.78
C ALA A 402 0.67 42.00 -1.86
N ASP A 403 0.99 41.47 -3.04
CA ASP A 403 1.09 40.02 -3.27
C ASP A 403 2.47 39.42 -2.89
N MET A 404 3.44 40.27 -2.52
CA MET A 404 4.79 39.78 -2.15
C MET A 404 4.85 39.06 -0.81
N LYS A 405 3.88 39.30 0.07
CA LYS A 405 3.89 38.84 1.49
C LYS A 405 3.37 37.43 1.67
#